data_40c5f1d0af637d86bfa05ed272520403
#
_entry.id   40c5f1d0af637d86bfa05ed272520403
#
_cell.length_a   1.000
_cell.length_b   1.000
_cell.length_c   1.000
_cell.angle_alpha   90.00
_cell.angle_beta   90.00
_cell.angle_gamma   90.00
#
_symmetry.space_group_name_H-M   'P 1'
#
loop_
_entity.id
_entity.type
_entity.pdbx_description
1 polymer ?
#
loop_
_entity_poly.entity_id
_entity_poly.type
_entity_poly.pdbx_seq_one_letter_code
_entity_poly.pdbx_strand_id
1 'polypeptide(L)'
;VVGSATRPKLRLELDRLGPYMIFYMGFICISLAASLSTRMSMRFFFFHLTGFLLVLVLVSSVRKYEQLQLVVSLAVLGVSAAALYGCYQGYVGVDVIASQQDMYVNAGMPGRVYSFFDNPNNFAEQLVMLLPLDLALFLNCRWRGKILSLLSLAVGAAAIGFTYSRSGWIGLALAVVVFLALMDW
;
A
#
# COMPACT_ATOMS: atom_id res chain seq x y z
N VAL A 1 10.19 25.83 39.29
CA VAL A 1 11.04 24.74 38.82
C VAL A 1 10.48 24.33 37.45
N VAL A 2 11.09 24.85 36.37
CA VAL A 2 10.70 24.55 34.99
C VAL A 2 11.26 23.14 34.67
N GLY A 3 10.40 22.14 34.60
CA GLY A 3 10.77 20.81 34.21
C GLY A 3 11.36 20.81 32.80
N SER A 4 12.65 20.52 32.70
CA SER A 4 13.34 20.24 31.43
C SER A 4 12.67 19.04 30.76
N ALA A 5 11.80 19.29 29.81
CA ALA A 5 11.29 18.26 28.93
C ALA A 5 12.48 17.75 28.11
N THR A 6 13.06 16.65 28.53
CA THR A 6 14.06 15.92 27.73
C THR A 6 13.40 15.50 26.44
N ARG A 7 13.75 16.17 25.34
CA ARG A 7 13.34 15.76 24.00
C ARG A 7 13.78 14.32 23.79
N PRO A 8 12.90 13.42 23.40
CA PRO A 8 13.29 12.06 23.10
C PRO A 8 14.37 12.11 22.02
N LYS A 9 15.58 11.63 22.32
CA LYS A 9 16.65 11.52 21.33
C LYS A 9 16.17 10.52 20.27
N LEU A 10 15.97 11.00 19.07
CA LEU A 10 15.64 10.13 17.92
C LEU A 10 16.85 9.21 17.72
N ARG A 11 16.75 7.96 18.18
CA ARG A 11 17.74 6.92 17.89
C ARG A 11 17.27 6.24 16.61
N LEU A 12 18.01 6.44 15.53
CA LEU A 12 17.81 5.68 14.31
C LEU A 12 18.20 4.23 14.60
N GLU A 13 17.22 3.36 14.74
CA GLU A 13 17.44 1.94 14.94
C GLU A 13 17.26 1.23 13.59
N LEU A 14 18.39 0.75 13.08
CA LEU A 14 18.43 -0.20 11.98
C LEU A 14 18.29 -1.58 12.62
N ASP A 15 17.06 -2.08 12.74
CA ASP A 15 16.77 -3.42 13.23
C ASP A 15 17.32 -4.48 12.24
N ARG A 16 17.01 -5.74 12.44
CA ARG A 16 17.46 -6.88 11.61
C ARG A 16 17.25 -6.67 10.11
N LEU A 17 16.27 -5.87 9.71
CA LEU A 17 16.01 -5.53 8.30
C LEU A 17 16.97 -4.47 7.74
N GLY A 18 17.62 -3.68 8.59
CA GLY A 18 18.47 -2.56 8.17
C GLY A 18 19.59 -2.95 7.18
N PRO A 19 20.39 -4.00 7.46
CA PRO A 19 21.44 -4.43 6.55
C PRO A 19 20.91 -4.81 5.16
N TYR A 20 19.76 -5.50 5.08
CA TYR A 20 19.14 -5.88 3.82
C TYR A 20 18.64 -4.67 3.04
N MET A 21 18.09 -3.69 3.74
CA MET A 21 17.62 -2.44 3.14
C MET A 21 18.79 -1.61 2.59
N ILE A 22 19.90 -1.53 3.32
CA ILE A 22 21.12 -0.85 2.85
C ILE A 22 21.67 -1.56 1.62
N PHE A 23 21.75 -2.88 1.65
CA PHE A 23 22.21 -3.69 0.53
C PHE A 23 21.31 -3.48 -0.71
N TYR A 24 19.99 -3.49 -0.53
CA TYR A 24 19.03 -3.21 -1.60
C TYR A 24 19.23 -1.80 -2.20
N MET A 25 19.39 -0.78 -1.35
CA MET A 25 19.67 0.59 -1.83
C MET A 25 21.00 0.68 -2.55
N GLY A 26 22.00 -0.08 -2.13
CA GLY A 26 23.29 -0.20 -2.83
C GLY A 26 23.13 -0.70 -4.27
N PHE A 27 22.32 -1.74 -4.47
CA PHE A 27 22.02 -2.23 -5.83
C PHE A 27 21.28 -1.19 -6.68
N ILE A 28 20.35 -0.45 -6.09
CA ILE A 28 19.66 0.64 -6.80
C ILE A 28 20.65 1.72 -7.23
N CYS A 29 21.62 2.09 -6.38
CA CYS A 29 22.65 3.06 -6.72
C CYS A 29 23.55 2.55 -7.86
N ILE A 30 23.95 1.28 -7.84
CA ILE A 30 24.75 0.66 -8.93
C ILE A 30 23.92 0.64 -10.23
N SER A 31 22.66 0.24 -10.15
CA SER A 31 21.75 0.23 -11.31
C SER A 31 21.55 1.64 -11.89
N LEU A 32 21.49 2.66 -11.04
CA LEU A 32 21.41 4.06 -11.46
C LEU A 32 22.64 4.48 -12.26
N ALA A 33 23.85 4.10 -11.80
CA ALA A 33 25.11 4.43 -12.47
C ALA A 33 25.21 3.74 -13.85
N ALA A 34 24.62 2.56 -14.02
CA ALA A 34 24.62 1.80 -15.27
C ALA A 34 23.40 2.11 -16.18
N SER A 35 22.59 3.09 -15.83
CA SER A 35 21.32 3.35 -16.51
C SER A 35 21.48 4.07 -17.85
N LEU A 36 20.77 3.60 -18.87
CA LEU A 36 20.68 4.24 -20.19
C LEU A 36 19.85 5.53 -20.15
N SER A 37 18.95 5.70 -19.19
CA SER A 37 18.10 6.88 -19.05
C SER A 37 18.16 7.43 -17.62
N THR A 38 19.16 8.24 -17.35
CA THR A 38 19.43 8.81 -16.02
C THR A 38 18.21 9.54 -15.43
N ARG A 39 17.48 10.29 -16.26
CA ARG A 39 16.32 11.07 -15.80
C ARG A 39 15.19 10.18 -15.25
N MET A 40 14.87 9.10 -15.94
CA MET A 40 13.87 8.12 -15.51
C MET A 40 14.34 7.38 -14.26
N SER A 41 15.59 6.92 -14.27
CA SER A 41 16.16 6.16 -13.16
C SER A 41 16.30 7.00 -11.87
N MET A 42 16.59 8.29 -11.98
CA MET A 42 16.57 9.21 -10.84
C MET A 42 15.19 9.32 -10.19
N ARG A 43 14.11 9.35 -10.98
CA ARG A 43 12.75 9.33 -10.42
C ARG A 43 12.50 8.07 -9.60
N PHE A 44 12.85 6.90 -10.13
CA PHE A 44 12.72 5.63 -9.40
C PHE A 44 13.62 5.57 -8.17
N PHE A 45 14.85 6.09 -8.25
CA PHE A 45 15.75 6.19 -7.11
C PHE A 45 15.12 6.98 -5.96
N PHE A 46 14.60 8.18 -6.21
CA PHE A 46 13.95 8.98 -5.19
C PHE A 46 12.70 8.31 -4.62
N PHE A 47 11.95 7.59 -5.43
CA PHE A 47 10.81 6.81 -4.97
C PHE A 47 11.24 5.74 -3.94
N HIS A 48 12.28 4.95 -4.26
CA HIS A 48 12.80 3.93 -3.36
C HIS A 48 13.46 4.54 -2.11
N LEU A 49 14.18 5.65 -2.28
CA LEU A 49 14.77 6.38 -1.16
C LEU A 49 13.69 6.88 -0.18
N THR A 50 12.59 7.42 -0.69
CA THR A 50 11.46 7.83 0.13
C THR A 50 10.87 6.67 0.91
N GLY A 51 10.68 5.51 0.27
CA GLY A 51 10.23 4.28 0.93
C GLY A 51 11.20 3.82 2.02
N PHE A 52 12.50 3.83 1.73
CA PHE A 52 13.55 3.50 2.71
C PHE A 52 13.50 4.43 3.93
N LEU A 53 13.44 5.75 3.70
CA LEU A 53 13.35 6.73 4.79
C LEU A 53 12.07 6.59 5.60
N LEU A 54 10.94 6.29 4.95
CA LEU A 54 9.67 6.04 5.63
C LEU A 54 9.78 4.83 6.57
N VAL A 55 10.32 3.71 6.10
CA VAL A 55 10.52 2.52 6.94
C VAL A 55 11.45 2.83 8.09
N LEU A 56 12.57 3.55 7.84
CA LEU A 56 13.51 3.95 8.88
C LEU A 56 12.84 4.79 9.97
N VAL A 57 12.02 5.77 9.57
CA VAL A 57 11.27 6.62 10.51
C VAL A 57 10.24 5.80 11.29
N LEU A 58 9.50 4.93 10.64
CA LEU A 58 8.48 4.08 11.28
C LEU A 58 9.13 3.14 12.33
N VAL A 59 10.17 2.40 11.95
CA VAL A 59 10.89 1.48 12.86
C VAL A 59 11.51 2.22 14.03
N SER A 60 12.04 3.43 13.81
CA SER A 60 12.65 4.25 14.85
C SER A 60 11.64 4.94 15.79
N SER A 61 10.42 5.19 15.31
CA SER A 61 9.40 6.00 16.03
C SER A 61 8.33 5.14 16.70
N VAL A 62 7.94 4.03 16.09
CA VAL A 62 6.87 3.16 16.60
C VAL A 62 7.44 2.23 17.67
N ARG A 63 7.04 2.48 18.94
CA ARG A 63 7.53 1.72 20.11
C ARG A 63 6.41 1.01 20.86
N LYS A 64 5.18 1.44 20.66
CA LYS A 64 4.02 0.95 21.39
C LYS A 64 2.98 0.40 20.41
N TYR A 65 2.24 -0.58 20.87
CA TYR A 65 1.16 -1.18 20.09
C TYR A 65 0.12 -0.15 19.61
N GLU A 66 -0.23 0.82 20.45
CA GLU A 66 -1.19 1.87 20.10
C GLU A 66 -0.69 2.77 18.95
N GLN A 67 0.62 3.02 18.91
CA GLN A 67 1.25 3.78 17.81
C GLN A 67 1.21 2.98 16.51
N LEU A 68 1.51 1.66 16.57
CA LEU A 68 1.38 0.77 15.42
C LEU A 68 -0.06 0.75 14.91
N GLN A 69 -1.02 0.56 15.81
CA GLN A 69 -2.43 0.56 15.45
C GLN A 69 -2.86 1.88 14.81
N LEU A 70 -2.38 3.02 15.30
CA LEU A 70 -2.65 4.34 14.70
C LEU A 70 -2.08 4.42 13.28
N VAL A 71 -0.81 4.03 13.08
CA VAL A 71 -0.17 4.06 11.75
C VAL A 71 -0.92 3.19 10.75
N VAL A 72 -1.27 1.96 11.15
CA VAL A 72 -2.04 1.04 10.30
C VAL A 72 -3.42 1.62 10.00
N SER A 73 -4.11 2.19 11.01
CA SER A 73 -5.43 2.81 10.81
C SER A 73 -5.38 3.99 9.84
N LEU A 74 -4.35 4.83 9.92
CA LEU A 74 -4.16 5.95 8.98
C LEU A 74 -3.85 5.46 7.55
N ALA A 75 -3.04 4.41 7.41
CA ALA A 75 -2.75 3.80 6.11
C ALA A 75 -4.01 3.20 5.48
N VAL A 76 -4.80 2.46 6.27
CA VAL A 76 -6.09 1.90 5.83
C VAL A 76 -7.07 3.01 5.46
N LEU A 77 -7.16 4.09 6.23
CA LEU A 77 -8.01 5.25 5.92
C LEU A 77 -7.63 5.87 4.56
N GLY A 78 -6.34 6.05 4.30
CA GLY A 78 -5.85 6.58 3.02
C GLY A 78 -6.23 5.70 1.84
N VAL A 79 -6.04 4.38 1.97
CA VAL A 79 -6.43 3.43 0.91
C VAL A 79 -7.95 3.31 0.77
N SER A 80 -8.71 3.43 1.86
CA SER A 80 -10.17 3.46 1.80
C SER A 80 -10.67 4.67 1.00
N ALA A 81 -10.05 5.84 1.18
CA ALA A 81 -10.36 7.02 0.37
C ALA A 81 -10.04 6.79 -1.11
N ALA A 82 -8.89 6.17 -1.42
CA ALA A 82 -8.54 5.80 -2.78
C ALA A 82 -9.51 4.76 -3.37
N ALA A 83 -9.95 3.79 -2.57
CA ALA A 83 -10.93 2.78 -2.96
C ALA A 83 -12.31 3.39 -3.25
N LEU A 84 -12.76 4.32 -2.42
CA LEU A 84 -14.01 5.08 -2.66
C LEU A 84 -13.96 5.84 -3.98
N TYR A 85 -12.85 6.53 -4.25
CA TYR A 85 -12.68 7.22 -5.54
C TYR A 85 -12.60 6.23 -6.70
N GLY A 86 -11.95 5.08 -6.52
CA GLY A 86 -11.96 4.00 -7.50
C GLY A 86 -13.37 3.45 -7.78
N CYS A 87 -14.18 3.24 -6.76
CA CYS A 87 -15.58 2.86 -6.93
C CYS A 87 -16.39 3.94 -7.65
N TYR A 88 -16.16 5.22 -7.36
CA TYR A 88 -16.77 6.33 -8.09
C TYR A 88 -16.40 6.30 -9.58
N GLN A 89 -15.10 6.10 -9.90
CA GLN A 89 -14.65 5.92 -11.29
C GLN A 89 -15.33 4.72 -11.96
N GLY A 90 -15.50 3.61 -11.24
CA GLY A 90 -16.20 2.42 -11.75
C GLY A 90 -17.68 2.66 -12.02
N TYR A 91 -18.33 3.52 -11.25
CA TYR A 91 -19.74 3.89 -11.43
C TYR A 91 -19.93 4.86 -12.61
N VAL A 92 -19.12 5.90 -12.72
CA VAL A 92 -19.19 6.92 -13.78
C VAL A 92 -18.68 6.37 -15.10
N GLY A 93 -17.78 5.39 -15.07
CA GLY A 93 -17.03 4.89 -16.19
C GLY A 93 -15.71 5.64 -16.39
N VAL A 94 -14.72 4.94 -16.87
CA VAL A 94 -13.39 5.48 -17.24
C VAL A 94 -13.13 5.17 -18.70
N ASP A 95 -12.44 6.08 -19.39
CA ASP A 95 -12.04 5.84 -20.76
C ASP A 95 -11.09 4.64 -20.88
N VAL A 96 -11.27 3.87 -21.94
CA VAL A 96 -10.41 2.72 -22.22
C VAL A 96 -9.06 3.22 -22.72
N ILE A 97 -8.00 2.93 -21.97
CA ILE A 97 -6.64 3.31 -22.32
C ILE A 97 -5.95 2.11 -22.99
N ALA A 98 -5.65 2.23 -24.28
CA ALA A 98 -5.08 1.16 -25.10
C ALA A 98 -3.76 0.58 -24.55
N SER A 99 -2.96 1.38 -23.83
CA SER A 99 -1.73 0.90 -23.18
C SER A 99 -1.97 0.04 -21.92
N GLN A 100 -3.20 0.06 -21.38
CA GLN A 100 -3.58 -0.66 -20.16
C GLN A 100 -4.51 -1.85 -20.42
N GLN A 101 -5.05 -1.96 -21.62
CA GLN A 101 -6.04 -2.97 -21.99
C GLN A 101 -5.90 -3.36 -23.46
N ASP A 102 -5.77 -4.66 -23.72
CA ASP A 102 -5.77 -5.19 -25.07
C ASP A 102 -7.19 -5.05 -25.66
N MET A 103 -7.31 -4.20 -26.68
CA MET A 103 -8.58 -3.89 -27.32
C MET A 103 -9.16 -5.04 -28.14
N TYR A 104 -8.31 -5.99 -28.58
CA TYR A 104 -8.77 -7.15 -29.36
C TYR A 104 -9.30 -8.27 -28.45
N VAL A 105 -8.59 -8.54 -27.36
CA VAL A 105 -8.97 -9.60 -26.40
C VAL A 105 -10.10 -9.14 -25.49
N ASN A 106 -10.17 -7.86 -25.16
CA ASN A 106 -11.13 -7.28 -24.22
C ASN A 106 -12.12 -6.33 -24.91
N ALA A 107 -12.49 -6.61 -26.16
CA ALA A 107 -13.46 -5.81 -26.90
C ALA A 107 -14.79 -5.72 -26.13
N GLY A 108 -15.26 -4.48 -25.93
CA GLY A 108 -16.51 -4.20 -25.20
C GLY A 108 -16.41 -4.22 -23.67
N MET A 109 -15.22 -4.47 -23.08
CA MET A 109 -15.04 -4.30 -21.64
C MET A 109 -14.91 -2.81 -21.29
N PRO A 110 -15.45 -2.37 -20.13
CA PRO A 110 -15.29 -1.00 -19.67
C PRO A 110 -13.83 -0.68 -19.35
N GLY A 111 -13.51 0.62 -19.29
CA GLY A 111 -12.20 1.09 -18.87
C GLY A 111 -11.85 0.61 -17.47
N ARG A 112 -10.58 0.27 -17.25
CA ARG A 112 -10.08 -0.25 -15.97
C ARG A 112 -9.85 0.90 -14.98
N VAL A 113 -10.38 0.75 -13.78
CA VAL A 113 -10.25 1.75 -12.71
C VAL A 113 -8.84 1.77 -12.13
N TYR A 114 -8.29 2.97 -11.94
CA TYR A 114 -6.93 3.18 -11.42
C TYR A 114 -6.86 4.14 -10.21
N SER A 115 -7.99 4.76 -9.82
CA SER A 115 -8.08 5.72 -8.72
C SER A 115 -7.10 6.90 -8.90
N PHE A 116 -6.22 7.16 -7.93
CA PHE A 116 -5.16 8.16 -7.99
C PHE A 116 -3.82 7.61 -8.53
N PHE A 117 -3.81 6.34 -8.94
CA PHE A 117 -2.64 5.68 -9.50
C PHE A 117 -2.72 5.70 -11.01
N ASP A 118 -1.62 5.93 -11.69
CA ASP A 118 -1.58 6.00 -13.15
C ASP A 118 -1.86 4.65 -13.84
N ASN A 119 -1.93 3.56 -13.06
CA ASN A 119 -2.09 2.21 -13.57
C ASN A 119 -3.04 1.38 -12.68
N PRO A 120 -4.03 0.68 -13.28
CA PRO A 120 -4.95 -0.20 -12.54
C PRO A 120 -4.25 -1.30 -11.73
N ASN A 121 -3.12 -1.83 -12.21
CA ASN A 121 -2.38 -2.86 -11.50
C ASN A 121 -1.71 -2.32 -10.23
N ASN A 122 -1.13 -1.10 -10.30
CA ASN A 122 -0.55 -0.43 -9.14
C ASN A 122 -1.62 -0.15 -8.07
N PHE A 123 -2.81 0.24 -8.50
CA PHE A 123 -3.93 0.41 -7.59
C PHE A 123 -4.36 -0.91 -6.94
N ALA A 124 -4.47 -1.99 -7.74
CA ALA A 124 -4.77 -3.31 -7.22
C ALA A 124 -3.71 -3.80 -6.21
N GLU A 125 -2.42 -3.59 -6.49
CA GLU A 125 -1.32 -3.91 -5.57
C GLU A 125 -1.44 -3.21 -4.22
N GLN A 126 -1.77 -1.92 -4.22
CA GLN A 126 -2.01 -1.16 -2.98
C GLN A 126 -3.17 -1.74 -2.17
N LEU A 127 -4.25 -2.13 -2.83
CA LEU A 127 -5.39 -2.76 -2.17
C LEU A 127 -5.01 -4.14 -1.61
N VAL A 128 -4.30 -4.96 -2.36
CA VAL A 128 -3.81 -6.28 -1.91
C VAL A 128 -2.90 -6.18 -0.68
N MET A 129 -2.06 -5.15 -0.61
CA MET A 129 -1.16 -4.95 0.53
C MET A 129 -1.90 -4.48 1.80
N LEU A 130 -2.96 -3.69 1.67
CA LEU A 130 -3.59 -3.02 2.81
C LEU A 130 -4.89 -3.67 3.27
N LEU A 131 -5.62 -4.40 2.42
CA LEU A 131 -6.85 -5.10 2.83
C LEU A 131 -6.60 -6.16 3.93
N PRO A 132 -5.50 -6.94 3.95
CA PRO A 132 -5.22 -7.84 5.07
C PRO A 132 -4.94 -7.11 6.38
N LEU A 133 -4.34 -5.91 6.33
CA LEU A 133 -4.15 -5.07 7.52
C LEU A 133 -5.48 -4.51 8.03
N ASP A 134 -6.39 -4.15 7.13
CA ASP A 134 -7.75 -3.75 7.48
C ASP A 134 -8.53 -4.91 8.10
N LEU A 135 -8.37 -6.13 7.59
CA LEU A 135 -8.94 -7.33 8.21
C LEU A 135 -8.39 -7.54 9.62
N ALA A 136 -7.09 -7.31 9.85
CA ALA A 136 -6.50 -7.35 11.18
C ALA A 136 -7.11 -6.28 12.11
N LEU A 137 -7.33 -5.07 11.62
CA LEU A 137 -8.04 -4.02 12.39
C LEU A 137 -9.47 -4.43 12.71
N PHE A 138 -10.21 -5.00 11.75
CA PHE A 138 -11.57 -5.51 11.97
C PHE A 138 -11.63 -6.50 13.13
N LEU A 139 -10.67 -7.41 13.21
CA LEU A 139 -10.62 -8.41 14.27
C LEU A 139 -10.29 -7.81 15.65
N ASN A 140 -9.44 -6.78 15.69
CA ASN A 140 -8.90 -6.23 16.93
C ASN A 140 -9.60 -4.96 17.43
N CYS A 141 -10.42 -4.29 16.61
CA CYS A 141 -11.10 -3.06 16.99
C CYS A 141 -12.36 -3.31 17.82
N ARG A 142 -12.80 -2.25 18.53
CA ARG A 142 -14.12 -2.19 19.19
C ARG A 142 -15.23 -2.03 18.13
N TRP A 143 -16.48 -2.20 18.53
CA TRP A 143 -17.66 -2.21 17.66
C TRP A 143 -17.66 -1.12 16.56
N ARG A 144 -17.42 0.14 16.91
CA ARG A 144 -17.37 1.25 15.93
C ARG A 144 -16.25 1.08 14.91
N GLY A 145 -15.06 0.66 15.36
CA GLY A 145 -13.93 0.37 14.47
C GLY A 145 -14.22 -0.82 13.55
N LYS A 146 -14.89 -1.86 14.06
CA LYS A 146 -15.30 -3.01 13.25
C LYS A 146 -16.24 -2.62 12.11
N ILE A 147 -17.21 -1.74 12.35
CA ILE A 147 -18.11 -1.26 11.29
C ILE A 147 -17.30 -0.50 10.22
N LEU A 148 -16.42 0.41 10.63
CA LEU A 148 -15.60 1.18 9.68
C LEU A 148 -14.68 0.27 8.86
N SER A 149 -14.00 -0.68 9.49
CA SER A 149 -13.17 -1.68 8.78
C SER A 149 -14.00 -2.53 7.84
N LEU A 150 -15.18 -2.99 8.25
CA LEU A 150 -16.04 -3.79 7.38
C LEU A 150 -16.47 -3.01 6.13
N LEU A 151 -16.83 -1.73 6.30
CA LEU A 151 -17.16 -0.85 5.17
C LEU A 151 -15.95 -0.63 4.27
N SER A 152 -14.76 -0.40 4.84
CA SER A 152 -13.51 -0.25 4.12
C SER A 152 -13.15 -1.51 3.32
N LEU A 153 -13.26 -2.69 3.93
CA LEU A 153 -13.05 -3.99 3.27
C LEU A 153 -14.02 -4.19 2.10
N ALA A 154 -15.30 -3.88 2.29
CA ALA A 154 -16.30 -4.01 1.23
C ALA A 154 -16.01 -3.09 0.05
N VAL A 155 -15.68 -1.82 0.33
CA VAL A 155 -15.31 -0.83 -0.69
C VAL A 155 -14.00 -1.22 -1.40
N GLY A 156 -12.99 -1.68 -0.64
CA GLY A 156 -11.73 -2.16 -1.20
C GLY A 156 -11.90 -3.38 -2.11
N ALA A 157 -12.72 -4.35 -1.70
CA ALA A 157 -13.05 -5.51 -2.52
C ALA A 157 -13.80 -5.13 -3.80
N ALA A 158 -14.75 -4.19 -3.73
CA ALA A 158 -15.43 -3.66 -4.91
C ALA A 158 -14.46 -2.93 -5.85
N ALA A 159 -13.58 -2.09 -5.29
CA ALA A 159 -12.57 -1.35 -6.05
C ALA A 159 -11.62 -2.28 -6.80
N ILE A 160 -11.13 -3.36 -6.14
CA ILE A 160 -10.30 -4.39 -6.81
C ILE A 160 -11.06 -5.01 -7.98
N GLY A 161 -12.38 -5.23 -7.84
CA GLY A 161 -13.25 -5.71 -8.92
C GLY A 161 -13.15 -4.83 -10.16
N PHE A 162 -13.31 -3.53 -9.99
CA PHE A 162 -13.28 -2.55 -11.07
C PHE A 162 -11.89 -2.34 -11.70
N THR A 163 -10.80 -2.78 -11.06
CA THR A 163 -9.48 -2.74 -11.70
C THR A 163 -9.32 -3.76 -12.82
N TYR A 164 -10.13 -4.81 -12.85
CA TYR A 164 -9.98 -5.96 -13.75
C TYR A 164 -8.57 -6.55 -13.73
N SER A 165 -7.85 -6.45 -12.59
CA SER A 165 -6.51 -6.98 -12.41
C SER A 165 -6.55 -8.44 -11.96
N ARG A 166 -6.24 -9.39 -12.86
CA ARG A 166 -6.18 -10.82 -12.52
C ARG A 166 -5.14 -11.11 -11.43
N SER A 167 -3.97 -10.47 -11.53
CA SER A 167 -2.92 -10.57 -10.50
C SER A 167 -3.38 -10.02 -9.15
N GLY A 168 -4.18 -8.91 -9.14
CA GLY A 168 -4.77 -8.37 -7.94
C GLY A 168 -5.72 -9.37 -7.25
N TRP A 169 -6.58 -10.05 -8.00
CA TRP A 169 -7.49 -11.07 -7.45
C TRP A 169 -6.75 -12.25 -6.84
N ILE A 170 -5.76 -12.79 -7.57
CA ILE A 170 -4.94 -13.92 -7.10
C ILE A 170 -4.13 -13.48 -5.87
N GLY A 171 -3.53 -12.29 -5.92
CA GLY A 171 -2.77 -11.72 -4.83
C GLY A 171 -3.60 -11.54 -3.56
N LEU A 172 -4.82 -11.02 -3.68
CA LEU A 172 -5.74 -10.85 -2.55
C LEU A 172 -6.14 -12.21 -1.94
N ALA A 173 -6.51 -13.19 -2.78
CA ALA A 173 -6.87 -14.52 -2.33
C ALA A 173 -5.70 -15.15 -1.55
N LEU A 174 -4.48 -15.09 -2.10
CA LEU A 174 -3.28 -15.60 -1.45
C LEU A 174 -2.98 -14.85 -0.15
N ALA A 175 -3.08 -13.52 -0.13
CA ALA A 175 -2.87 -12.72 1.08
C ALA A 175 -3.84 -13.08 2.20
N VAL A 176 -5.12 -13.32 1.88
CA VAL A 176 -6.12 -13.78 2.85
C VAL A 176 -5.80 -15.18 3.36
N VAL A 177 -5.41 -16.11 2.47
CA VAL A 177 -5.01 -17.49 2.88
C VAL A 177 -3.81 -17.44 3.83
N VAL A 178 -2.77 -16.67 3.49
CA VAL A 178 -1.59 -16.51 4.36
C VAL A 178 -1.97 -15.86 5.69
N PHE A 179 -2.81 -14.82 5.65
CA PHE A 179 -3.30 -14.17 6.86
C PHE A 179 -4.02 -15.16 7.80
N LEU A 180 -4.95 -15.95 7.25
CA LEU A 180 -5.68 -16.96 8.02
C LEU A 180 -4.76 -18.08 8.54
N ALA A 181 -3.75 -18.48 7.76
CA ALA A 181 -2.79 -19.51 8.18
C ALA A 181 -1.85 -19.03 9.31
N LEU A 182 -1.61 -17.72 9.39
CA LEU A 182 -0.77 -17.11 10.43
C LEU A 182 -1.56 -16.69 11.69
N MET A 183 -2.90 -16.76 11.64
CA MET A 183 -3.72 -16.53 12.82
C MET A 183 -3.59 -17.71 13.78
N ASP A 184 -3.17 -17.43 15.01
CA ASP A 184 -3.30 -18.37 16.12
C ASP A 184 -4.78 -18.54 16.47
N TRP A 185 -5.30 -19.76 16.27
CA TRP A 185 -6.69 -20.14 16.57
C TRP A 185 -6.81 -20.59 18.02
#